data_c8069029323affceefac1d7a87501c1f
#
_entry.id   c8069029323affceefac1d7a87501c1f
#
_cell.length_a   1.000
_cell.length_b   1.000
_cell.length_c   1.000
_cell.angle_alpha   90.00
_cell.angle_beta   90.00
_cell.angle_gamma   90.00
#
_symmetry.space_group_name_H-M   'P 1'
#
loop_
_entity.id
_entity.type
_entity.pdbx_description
1 polymer ?
#
loop_
_entity_poly.entity_id
_entity_poly.type
_entity_poly.pdbx_seq_one_letter_code
_entity_poly.pdbx_strand_id
1 'polypeptide(L)'
;MRRVSKIDTSKIIKDNLNYIEGNASNNSKISKILYKEQKGFCAYTEEYISRADAKDIEHFNPTLKGKKGDSYKNWFLVKHQWNKEKSSKWAKYQPILLPTDELFESRVIYDQGDYRINDSEDIEANNLINLLKLDDIILADERKKYLKRKKEEIEKFGVDPKAFFEILIEDDIKQISYLRAIKEEFKINIWEMLPKIR
;
A
#
# COMPACT_ATOMS: atom_id res chain seq x y z
N MET A 1 5.89 -3.50 -2.10
CA MET A 1 4.43 -3.27 -2.17
C MET A 1 3.73 -4.57 -2.54
N ARG A 2 2.65 -4.94 -1.85
CA ARG A 2 1.78 -6.04 -2.22
C ARG A 2 0.71 -5.58 -3.24
N ARG A 3 0.09 -6.53 -3.93
CA ARG A 3 -1.11 -6.24 -4.73
C ARG A 3 -2.20 -5.62 -3.86
N VAL A 4 -2.88 -4.60 -4.34
CA VAL A 4 -4.02 -3.99 -3.65
C VAL A 4 -5.32 -4.63 -4.15
N SER A 5 -6.03 -5.32 -3.27
CA SER A 5 -7.34 -5.89 -3.61
C SER A 5 -8.44 -4.86 -3.44
N LYS A 6 -9.34 -4.78 -4.40
CA LYS A 6 -10.59 -4.01 -4.31
C LYS A 6 -11.75 -4.93 -3.94
N ILE A 7 -12.68 -4.43 -3.17
CA ILE A 7 -13.82 -5.20 -2.64
C ILE A 7 -15.07 -4.85 -3.41
N ASP A 8 -15.61 -5.78 -4.19
CA ASP A 8 -16.81 -5.53 -5.01
C ASP A 8 -18.04 -5.16 -4.16
N THR A 9 -18.06 -5.58 -2.89
CA THR A 9 -19.09 -5.24 -1.92
C THR A 9 -18.73 -4.03 -1.05
N SER A 10 -17.77 -3.20 -1.47
CA SER A 10 -17.39 -1.98 -0.75
C SER A 10 -18.59 -1.08 -0.47
N LYS A 11 -18.59 -0.47 0.73
CA LYS A 11 -19.59 0.57 1.05
C LYS A 11 -19.52 1.78 0.12
N ILE A 12 -18.35 2.07 -0.46
CA ILE A 12 -18.22 3.13 -1.47
C ILE A 12 -19.14 2.83 -2.65
N ILE A 13 -19.18 1.57 -3.13
CA ILE A 13 -20.03 1.15 -4.24
C ILE A 13 -21.50 1.09 -3.81
N LYS A 14 -21.79 0.43 -2.68
CA LYS A 14 -23.15 0.24 -2.18
C LYS A 14 -23.89 1.56 -1.91
N ASP A 15 -23.18 2.52 -1.34
CA ASP A 15 -23.72 3.82 -0.96
C ASP A 15 -23.59 4.85 -2.09
N ASN A 16 -23.11 4.41 -3.29
CA ASN A 16 -22.88 5.25 -4.47
C ASN A 16 -22.08 6.52 -4.16
N LEU A 17 -21.00 6.37 -3.34
CA LEU A 17 -20.17 7.50 -2.95
C LEU A 17 -19.25 7.89 -4.11
N ASN A 18 -19.25 9.18 -4.45
CA ASN A 18 -18.39 9.75 -5.48
C ASN A 18 -17.44 10.78 -4.86
N TYR A 19 -16.19 10.80 -5.30
CA TYR A 19 -15.26 11.85 -4.91
C TYR A 19 -15.74 13.20 -5.45
N ILE A 20 -15.78 14.21 -4.57
CA ILE A 20 -16.20 15.57 -4.95
C ILE A 20 -15.12 16.53 -4.48
N GLU A 21 -14.49 17.22 -5.42
CA GLU A 21 -13.45 18.20 -5.08
C GLU A 21 -14.02 19.30 -4.18
N GLY A 22 -13.28 19.67 -3.13
CA GLY A 22 -13.72 20.65 -2.13
C GLY A 22 -14.76 20.15 -1.11
N ASN A 23 -15.35 18.95 -1.28
CA ASN A 23 -16.32 18.42 -0.33
C ASN A 23 -15.65 17.54 0.75
N ALA A 24 -15.10 18.18 1.78
CA ALA A 24 -14.39 17.50 2.85
C ALA A 24 -15.24 16.45 3.59
N SER A 25 -16.55 16.72 3.82
CA SER A 25 -17.44 15.80 4.54
C SER A 25 -17.65 14.50 3.76
N ASN A 26 -17.96 14.59 2.47
CA ASN A 26 -18.13 13.42 1.60
C ASN A 26 -16.84 12.64 1.45
N ASN A 27 -15.73 13.33 1.16
CA ASN A 27 -14.43 12.68 0.93
C ASN A 27 -13.88 12.05 2.21
N SER A 28 -14.22 12.58 3.39
CA SER A 28 -13.91 11.94 4.68
C SER A 28 -14.59 10.57 4.83
N LYS A 29 -15.83 10.40 4.32
CA LYS A 29 -16.50 9.09 4.35
C LYS A 29 -15.74 8.08 3.48
N ILE A 30 -15.39 8.48 2.24
CA ILE A 30 -14.59 7.63 1.32
C ILE A 30 -13.25 7.26 1.98
N SER A 31 -12.52 8.24 2.51
CA SER A 31 -11.24 8.01 3.19
C SER A 31 -11.35 7.01 4.34
N LYS A 32 -12.40 7.12 5.17
CA LYS A 32 -12.65 6.18 6.28
C LYS A 32 -12.92 4.76 5.79
N ILE A 33 -13.65 4.59 4.69
CA ILE A 33 -13.92 3.27 4.12
C ILE A 33 -12.64 2.68 3.54
N LEU A 34 -11.89 3.44 2.75
CA LEU A 34 -10.58 3.00 2.22
C LEU A 34 -9.61 2.62 3.33
N TYR A 35 -9.56 3.40 4.42
CA TYR A 35 -8.75 3.09 5.60
C TYR A 35 -9.10 1.72 6.20
N LYS A 36 -10.39 1.43 6.35
CA LYS A 36 -10.85 0.13 6.86
C LYS A 36 -10.53 -1.02 5.90
N GLU A 37 -10.76 -0.83 4.61
CA GLU A 37 -10.51 -1.85 3.59
C GLU A 37 -9.01 -2.12 3.40
N GLN A 38 -8.17 -1.09 3.58
CA GLN A 38 -6.72 -1.20 3.57
C GLN A 38 -6.13 -1.57 4.96
N LYS A 39 -7.00 -1.90 5.95
CA LYS A 39 -6.62 -2.32 7.31
C LYS A 39 -5.66 -1.32 7.99
N GLY A 40 -5.78 -0.03 7.66
CA GLY A 40 -4.96 1.04 8.22
C GLY A 40 -3.61 1.26 7.54
N PHE A 41 -3.30 0.55 6.47
CA PHE A 41 -2.00 0.66 5.79
C PHE A 41 -2.05 1.50 4.52
N CYS A 42 -0.98 2.24 4.27
CA CYS A 42 -0.75 2.96 3.02
C CYS A 42 -0.70 1.98 1.84
N ALA A 43 -1.44 2.27 0.77
CA ALA A 43 -1.51 1.37 -0.39
C ALA A 43 -0.16 1.16 -1.07
N TYR A 44 0.76 2.14 -1.01
CA TYR A 44 2.02 2.11 -1.75
C TYR A 44 3.20 1.66 -0.89
N THR A 45 3.33 2.20 0.32
CA THR A 45 4.47 1.90 1.19
C THR A 45 4.24 0.74 2.13
N GLU A 46 2.97 0.41 2.41
CA GLU A 46 2.55 -0.58 3.40
C GLU A 46 2.97 -0.24 4.84
N GLU A 47 3.23 1.04 5.08
CA GLU A 47 3.36 1.57 6.43
C GLU A 47 1.98 1.82 7.04
N TYR A 48 1.88 1.63 8.36
CA TYR A 48 0.65 1.97 9.07
C TYR A 48 0.39 3.49 9.02
N ILE A 49 -0.85 3.86 8.77
CA ILE A 49 -1.31 5.26 8.76
C ILE A 49 -1.88 5.58 10.12
N SER A 50 -1.09 6.26 10.95
CA SER A 50 -1.50 6.72 12.28
C SER A 50 -2.53 7.85 12.21
N ARG A 51 -3.14 8.14 13.36
CA ARG A 51 -4.10 9.26 13.47
C ARG A 51 -3.49 10.61 13.08
N ALA A 52 -2.22 10.82 13.44
CA ALA A 52 -1.49 12.06 13.17
C ALA A 52 -0.94 12.17 11.76
N ASP A 53 -0.94 11.07 10.98
CA ASP A 53 -0.38 11.08 9.63
C ASP A 53 -1.33 11.80 8.67
N ALA A 54 -0.75 12.72 7.90
CA ALA A 54 -1.43 13.28 6.75
C ALA A 54 -1.63 12.21 5.68
N LYS A 55 -2.86 12.10 5.17
CA LYS A 55 -3.25 11.07 4.21
C LYS A 55 -4.22 11.61 3.18
N ASP A 56 -4.13 11.07 1.97
CA ASP A 56 -4.94 11.47 0.84
C ASP A 56 -5.72 10.30 0.25
N ILE A 57 -6.90 10.64 -0.33
CA ILE A 57 -7.52 9.78 -1.34
C ILE A 57 -6.77 10.02 -2.64
N GLU A 58 -5.91 9.09 -2.98
CA GLU A 58 -5.10 9.12 -4.18
C GLU A 58 -5.90 8.60 -5.38
N HIS A 59 -5.88 9.35 -6.47
CA HIS A 59 -6.40 8.94 -7.77
C HIS A 59 -5.25 8.32 -8.56
N PHE A 60 -5.18 7.00 -8.65
CA PHE A 60 -4.07 6.32 -9.33
C PHE A 60 -3.87 6.84 -10.76
N ASN A 61 -4.95 6.91 -11.52
CA ASN A 61 -5.00 7.68 -12.77
C ASN A 61 -5.55 9.09 -12.49
N PRO A 62 -4.70 10.12 -12.38
CA PRO A 62 -5.15 11.47 -12.05
C PRO A 62 -5.95 12.12 -13.18
N THR A 63 -5.86 11.61 -14.41
CA THR A 63 -6.59 12.17 -15.55
C THR A 63 -8.10 11.90 -15.48
N LEU A 64 -8.50 10.93 -14.64
CA LEU A 64 -9.90 10.60 -14.38
C LEU A 64 -10.53 11.46 -13.29
N LYS A 65 -9.72 12.12 -12.45
CA LYS A 65 -10.19 12.88 -11.29
C LYS A 65 -11.31 13.85 -11.67
N GLY A 66 -12.48 13.69 -11.03
CA GLY A 66 -13.66 14.51 -11.27
C GLY A 66 -14.35 14.28 -12.64
N LYS A 67 -14.00 13.23 -13.37
CA LYS A 67 -14.60 12.90 -14.67
C LYS A 67 -15.43 11.62 -14.60
N LYS A 68 -16.23 11.37 -15.65
CA LYS A 68 -16.89 10.08 -15.85
C LYS A 68 -15.83 8.96 -15.91
N GLY A 69 -15.96 7.98 -15.03
CA GLY A 69 -14.98 6.88 -14.90
C GLY A 69 -14.04 7.02 -13.68
N ASP A 70 -14.00 8.18 -13.03
CA ASP A 70 -13.38 8.28 -11.71
C ASP A 70 -14.22 7.53 -10.68
N SER A 71 -13.67 6.48 -10.10
CA SER A 71 -14.45 5.56 -9.27
C SER A 71 -13.57 4.90 -8.20
N TYR A 72 -14.21 4.15 -7.32
CA TYR A 72 -13.57 3.35 -6.28
C TYR A 72 -12.36 2.53 -6.80
N LYS A 73 -12.40 2.01 -8.03
CA LYS A 73 -11.29 1.25 -8.62
C LYS A 73 -10.03 2.10 -8.81
N ASN A 74 -10.21 3.42 -8.95
CA ASN A 74 -9.12 4.38 -9.13
C ASN A 74 -8.61 4.98 -7.81
N TRP A 75 -9.31 4.79 -6.69
CA TRP A 75 -8.99 5.47 -5.43
C TRP A 75 -8.26 4.59 -4.45
N PHE A 76 -7.18 5.11 -3.87
CA PHE A 76 -6.37 4.46 -2.85
C PHE A 76 -6.15 5.42 -1.68
N LEU A 77 -6.00 4.90 -0.47
CA LEU A 77 -5.57 5.71 0.66
C LEU A 77 -4.05 5.61 0.80
N VAL A 78 -3.39 6.74 0.76
CA VAL A 78 -1.93 6.81 0.86
C VAL A 78 -1.49 7.89 1.85
N LYS A 79 -0.29 7.78 2.39
CA LYS A 79 0.35 8.89 3.10
C LYS A 79 0.58 10.05 2.14
N HIS A 80 0.33 11.27 2.60
CA HIS A 80 0.36 12.49 1.79
C HIS A 80 1.63 12.68 0.97
N GLN A 81 2.79 12.39 1.56
CA GLN A 81 4.09 12.52 0.89
C GLN A 81 4.13 11.78 -0.45
N TRP A 82 3.65 10.53 -0.49
CA TRP A 82 3.70 9.70 -1.70
C TRP A 82 2.76 10.18 -2.80
N ASN A 83 1.60 10.72 -2.44
CA ASN A 83 0.71 11.36 -3.40
C ASN A 83 1.36 12.60 -4.03
N LYS A 84 1.99 13.44 -3.20
CA LYS A 84 2.71 14.63 -3.66
C LYS A 84 3.86 14.28 -4.60
N GLU A 85 4.61 13.23 -4.34
CA GLU A 85 5.75 12.81 -5.17
C GLU A 85 5.34 12.27 -6.54
N LYS A 86 4.22 11.57 -6.64
CA LYS A 86 3.65 11.11 -7.90
C LYS A 86 3.25 12.29 -8.80
N SER A 87 2.53 13.26 -8.23
CA SER A 87 2.16 14.57 -8.84
C SER A 87 1.90 14.52 -10.36
N SER A 88 2.60 15.37 -11.14
CA SER A 88 2.39 15.57 -12.58
C SER A 88 3.06 14.54 -13.49
N LYS A 89 3.69 13.50 -12.94
CA LYS A 89 4.53 12.56 -13.72
C LYS A 89 3.74 11.48 -14.46
N TRP A 90 2.42 11.39 -14.28
CA TRP A 90 1.58 10.33 -14.84
C TRP A 90 1.78 10.09 -16.33
N ALA A 91 1.76 11.15 -17.14
CA ALA A 91 1.87 11.01 -18.59
C ALA A 91 3.22 10.43 -19.05
N LYS A 92 4.29 10.65 -18.28
CA LYS A 92 5.62 10.14 -18.58
C LYS A 92 5.72 8.61 -18.46
N TYR A 93 4.91 8.01 -17.59
CA TYR A 93 5.01 6.61 -17.22
C TYR A 93 3.83 5.79 -17.75
N GLN A 94 3.56 5.93 -19.06
CA GLN A 94 2.52 5.14 -19.74
C GLN A 94 3.15 4.25 -20.82
N PRO A 95 2.65 3.01 -21.02
CA PRO A 95 1.62 2.32 -20.25
C PRO A 95 2.10 1.93 -18.84
N ILE A 96 1.17 1.67 -17.91
CA ILE A 96 1.52 1.40 -16.51
C ILE A 96 0.74 0.22 -15.93
N LEU A 97 1.42 -0.61 -15.16
CA LEU A 97 0.82 -1.71 -14.39
C LEU A 97 -0.10 -1.16 -13.30
N LEU A 98 -1.30 -1.72 -13.19
CA LEU A 98 -2.21 -1.34 -12.11
C LEU A 98 -1.81 -1.99 -10.78
N PRO A 99 -1.89 -1.27 -9.64
CA PRO A 99 -1.67 -1.88 -8.31
C PRO A 99 -2.64 -3.01 -7.96
N THR A 100 -3.72 -3.13 -8.71
CA THR A 100 -4.78 -4.14 -8.54
C THR A 100 -4.63 -5.34 -9.48
N ASP A 101 -3.69 -5.30 -10.41
CA ASP A 101 -3.48 -6.36 -11.41
C ASP A 101 -3.24 -7.71 -10.73
N GLU A 102 -3.82 -8.78 -11.29
CA GLU A 102 -3.71 -10.13 -10.71
C GLU A 102 -2.28 -10.66 -10.73
N LEU A 103 -1.52 -10.27 -11.73
CA LEU A 103 -0.12 -10.65 -11.90
C LEU A 103 0.86 -9.68 -11.23
N PHE A 104 0.36 -8.71 -10.45
CA PHE A 104 1.20 -7.69 -9.83
C PHE A 104 2.42 -8.26 -9.09
N GLU A 105 2.21 -9.25 -8.21
CA GLU A 105 3.29 -9.79 -7.36
C GLU A 105 4.27 -10.69 -8.13
N SER A 106 3.91 -11.18 -9.31
CA SER A 106 4.81 -11.90 -10.21
C SER A 106 5.60 -10.98 -11.14
N ARG A 107 5.05 -9.82 -11.47
CA ARG A 107 5.69 -8.81 -12.34
C ARG A 107 6.61 -7.86 -11.57
N VAL A 108 6.21 -7.49 -10.35
CA VAL A 108 7.03 -6.70 -9.40
C VAL A 108 7.49 -7.62 -8.28
N ILE A 109 8.74 -8.02 -8.28
CA ILE A 109 9.33 -8.92 -7.28
C ILE A 109 9.99 -8.14 -6.14
N TYR A 110 10.04 -8.77 -4.97
CA TYR A 110 10.80 -8.29 -3.83
C TYR A 110 12.19 -8.93 -3.83
N ASP A 111 13.22 -8.14 -3.64
CA ASP A 111 14.60 -8.59 -3.54
C ASP A 111 15.34 -7.83 -2.43
N GLN A 112 15.58 -8.48 -1.30
CA GLN A 112 16.39 -7.98 -0.19
C GLN A 112 16.08 -6.54 0.24
N GLY A 113 14.81 -6.22 0.42
CA GLY A 113 14.33 -4.89 0.83
C GLY A 113 13.98 -3.97 -0.33
N ASP A 114 14.28 -4.34 -1.54
CA ASP A 114 13.98 -3.58 -2.74
C ASP A 114 12.85 -4.20 -3.57
N TYR A 115 12.28 -3.44 -4.50
CA TYR A 115 11.31 -3.92 -5.48
C TYR A 115 11.85 -3.75 -6.89
N ARG A 116 11.82 -4.84 -7.67
CA ARG A 116 12.35 -4.89 -9.04
C ARG A 116 11.33 -5.46 -10.00
N ILE A 117 11.50 -5.18 -11.28
CA ILE A 117 10.79 -5.89 -12.34
C ILE A 117 11.32 -7.33 -12.43
N ASN A 118 10.41 -8.28 -12.69
CA ASN A 118 10.79 -9.68 -12.90
C ASN A 118 11.31 -9.93 -14.32
N ASP A 119 10.77 -9.21 -15.29
CA ASP A 119 11.16 -9.27 -16.70
C ASP A 119 11.66 -7.89 -17.14
N SER A 120 12.89 -7.82 -17.67
CA SER A 120 13.52 -6.58 -18.15
C SER A 120 12.72 -5.86 -19.23
N GLU A 121 11.91 -6.58 -20.00
CA GLU A 121 11.07 -6.04 -21.05
C GLU A 121 9.68 -5.59 -20.56
N ASP A 122 9.38 -5.77 -19.26
CA ASP A 122 8.10 -5.35 -18.68
C ASP A 122 8.03 -3.84 -18.45
N ILE A 123 7.72 -3.12 -19.52
CA ILE A 123 7.61 -1.65 -19.52
C ILE A 123 6.57 -1.16 -18.50
N GLU A 124 5.43 -1.83 -18.37
CA GLU A 124 4.35 -1.40 -17.48
C GLU A 124 4.76 -1.50 -16.01
N ALA A 125 5.41 -2.61 -15.62
CA ALA A 125 5.91 -2.79 -14.26
C ALA A 125 7.06 -1.82 -13.95
N ASN A 126 7.96 -1.60 -14.90
CA ASN A 126 9.04 -0.62 -14.76
C ASN A 126 8.49 0.80 -14.59
N ASN A 127 7.50 1.18 -15.38
CA ASN A 127 6.83 2.47 -15.27
C ASN A 127 6.15 2.65 -13.90
N LEU A 128 5.53 1.59 -13.36
CA LEU A 128 4.94 1.66 -12.02
C LEU A 128 5.99 1.87 -10.93
N ILE A 129 7.08 1.09 -10.95
CA ILE A 129 8.17 1.21 -9.98
C ILE A 129 8.70 2.64 -9.98
N ASN A 130 9.01 3.19 -11.16
CA ASN A 130 9.52 4.54 -11.31
C ASN A 130 8.52 5.63 -10.89
N LEU A 131 7.23 5.47 -11.23
CA LEU A 131 6.20 6.44 -10.84
C LEU A 131 6.00 6.51 -9.33
N LEU A 132 5.94 5.34 -8.68
CA LEU A 132 5.70 5.21 -7.24
C LEU A 132 6.98 5.18 -6.42
N LYS A 133 8.15 5.23 -7.07
CA LYS A 133 9.47 5.14 -6.43
C LYS A 133 9.59 3.94 -5.49
N LEU A 134 9.12 2.79 -5.92
CA LEU A 134 9.13 1.59 -5.09
C LEU A 134 10.55 1.08 -4.81
N ASP A 135 11.49 1.41 -5.69
CA ASP A 135 12.92 1.15 -5.65
C ASP A 135 13.76 2.31 -5.06
N ASP A 136 13.11 3.30 -4.44
CA ASP A 136 13.82 4.39 -3.79
C ASP A 136 14.80 3.84 -2.73
N ILE A 137 16.07 4.28 -2.84
CA ILE A 137 17.16 3.77 -2.02
C ILE A 137 16.90 3.99 -0.53
N ILE A 138 16.33 5.14 -0.14
CA ILE A 138 16.03 5.45 1.26
C ILE A 138 14.92 4.53 1.77
N LEU A 139 13.86 4.36 0.98
CA LEU A 139 12.75 3.48 1.34
C LEU A 139 13.18 2.01 1.40
N ALA A 140 14.06 1.57 0.50
CA ALA A 140 14.64 0.22 0.52
C ALA A 140 15.50 0.00 1.77
N ASP A 141 16.31 0.98 2.15
CA ASP A 141 17.16 0.93 3.34
C ASP A 141 16.32 0.94 4.64
N GLU A 142 15.26 1.73 4.70
CA GLU A 142 14.32 1.73 5.83
C GLU A 142 13.62 0.37 5.98
N ARG A 143 13.20 -0.27 4.89
CA ARG A 143 12.65 -1.64 4.90
C ARG A 143 13.67 -2.65 5.43
N LYS A 144 14.92 -2.60 4.94
CA LYS A 144 16.02 -3.48 5.40
C LYS A 144 16.26 -3.31 6.90
N LYS A 145 16.38 -2.08 7.38
CA LYS A 145 16.59 -1.78 8.80
C LYS A 145 15.42 -2.25 9.67
N TYR A 146 14.19 -2.07 9.18
CA TYR A 146 13.01 -2.55 9.88
C TYR A 146 13.03 -4.07 10.01
N LEU A 147 13.24 -4.80 8.93
CA LEU A 147 13.27 -6.26 8.91
C LEU A 147 14.42 -6.82 9.77
N LYS A 148 15.59 -6.19 9.71
CA LYS A 148 16.74 -6.56 10.54
C LYS A 148 16.39 -6.43 12.03
N ARG A 149 15.82 -5.30 12.44
CA ARG A 149 15.37 -5.11 13.84
C ARG A 149 14.35 -6.16 14.26
N LYS A 150 13.39 -6.51 13.40
CA LYS A 150 12.42 -7.56 13.71
C LYS A 150 13.05 -8.94 13.85
N LYS A 151 14.04 -9.29 13.05
CA LYS A 151 14.85 -10.52 13.22
C LYS A 151 15.58 -10.54 14.57
N GLU A 152 16.25 -9.44 14.91
CA GLU A 152 16.96 -9.29 16.19
C GLU A 152 16.03 -9.39 17.42
N GLU A 153 14.83 -8.78 17.33
CA GLU A 153 13.80 -8.87 18.37
C GLU A 153 13.30 -10.32 18.57
N ILE A 154 12.98 -11.02 17.48
CA ILE A 154 12.55 -12.43 17.49
C ILE A 154 13.62 -13.32 18.12
N GLU A 155 14.87 -13.18 17.71
CA GLU A 155 16.01 -13.92 18.25
C GLU A 155 16.21 -13.64 19.74
N LYS A 156 16.17 -12.36 20.14
CA LYS A 156 16.34 -11.93 21.52
C LYS A 156 15.25 -12.49 22.45
N PHE A 157 14.00 -12.55 21.99
CA PHE A 157 12.89 -13.08 22.77
C PHE A 157 12.79 -14.61 22.69
N GLY A 158 13.45 -15.25 21.76
CA GLY A 158 13.43 -16.70 21.55
C GLY A 158 12.02 -17.23 21.19
N VAL A 159 11.25 -16.43 20.46
CA VAL A 159 9.86 -16.77 20.09
C VAL A 159 9.76 -17.15 18.62
N ASP A 160 8.73 -17.93 18.31
CA ASP A 160 8.38 -18.20 16.91
C ASP A 160 8.02 -16.90 16.17
N PRO A 161 8.51 -16.69 14.94
CA PRO A 161 8.25 -15.46 14.19
C PRO A 161 6.77 -15.15 14.02
N LYS A 162 5.92 -16.15 13.81
CA LYS A 162 4.48 -15.94 13.65
C LYS A 162 3.84 -15.47 14.96
N ALA A 163 4.18 -16.11 16.08
CA ALA A 163 3.72 -15.72 17.42
C ALA A 163 4.18 -14.28 17.75
N PHE A 164 5.42 -13.92 17.38
CA PHE A 164 5.91 -12.54 17.55
C PHE A 164 5.03 -11.52 16.84
N PHE A 165 4.69 -11.75 15.56
CA PHE A 165 3.84 -10.83 14.82
C PHE A 165 2.38 -10.85 15.31
N GLU A 166 1.86 -11.97 15.81
CA GLU A 166 0.54 -12.04 16.46
C GLU A 166 0.49 -11.10 17.67
N ILE A 167 1.50 -11.16 18.54
CA ILE A 167 1.62 -10.28 19.70
C ILE A 167 1.69 -8.80 19.25
N LEU A 168 2.51 -8.46 18.25
CA LEU A 168 2.60 -7.08 17.76
C LEU A 168 1.27 -6.56 17.20
N ILE A 169 0.49 -7.42 16.52
CA ILE A 169 -0.82 -7.05 16.00
C ILE A 169 -1.80 -6.73 17.13
N GLU A 170 -1.75 -7.50 18.21
CA GLU A 170 -2.64 -7.34 19.37
C GLU A 170 -2.25 -6.13 20.22
N ASP A 171 -0.96 -5.97 20.50
CA ASP A 171 -0.45 -4.92 21.39
C ASP A 171 -0.38 -3.55 20.71
N ASP A 172 0.27 -3.47 19.57
CA ASP A 172 0.44 -2.20 18.83
C ASP A 172 0.67 -2.43 17.34
N ILE A 173 -0.40 -2.50 16.57
CA ILE A 173 -0.38 -2.65 15.11
C ILE A 173 0.47 -1.59 14.39
N LYS A 174 0.72 -0.42 15.03
CA LYS A 174 1.53 0.66 14.43
C LYS A 174 3.00 0.27 14.28
N GLN A 175 3.44 -0.75 15.02
CA GLN A 175 4.79 -1.29 14.87
C GLN A 175 4.96 -2.18 13.63
N ILE A 176 3.87 -2.47 12.92
CA ILE A 176 3.91 -3.27 11.70
C ILE A 176 4.00 -2.35 10.49
N SER A 177 4.95 -2.64 9.61
CA SER A 177 5.15 -1.98 8.33
C SER A 177 5.69 -2.95 7.29
N TYR A 178 5.58 -2.59 6.01
CA TYR A 178 6.19 -3.36 4.90
C TYR A 178 5.69 -4.80 4.79
N LEU A 179 4.37 -4.98 4.74
CA LEU A 179 3.68 -6.27 4.85
C LEU A 179 4.19 -7.33 3.86
N ARG A 180 4.44 -6.93 2.60
CA ARG A 180 5.02 -7.84 1.61
C ARG A 180 6.45 -8.22 1.95
N ALA A 181 7.25 -7.29 2.42
CA ALA A 181 8.62 -7.59 2.82
C ALA A 181 8.66 -8.58 3.98
N ILE A 182 7.75 -8.46 4.96
CA ILE A 182 7.58 -9.48 6.02
C ILE A 182 7.20 -10.83 5.41
N LYS A 183 6.24 -10.86 4.49
CA LYS A 183 5.82 -12.10 3.82
C LYS A 183 6.99 -12.80 3.11
N GLU A 184 7.83 -12.03 2.42
CA GLU A 184 8.96 -12.58 1.67
C GLU A 184 10.12 -13.05 2.58
N GLU A 185 10.41 -12.32 3.66
CA GLU A 185 11.53 -12.61 4.56
C GLU A 185 11.21 -13.65 5.64
N PHE A 186 10.02 -13.59 6.23
CA PHE A 186 9.60 -14.48 7.31
C PHE A 186 8.65 -15.59 6.86
N LYS A 187 8.18 -15.56 5.61
CA LYS A 187 7.15 -16.47 5.06
C LYS A 187 5.81 -16.40 5.79
N ILE A 188 5.48 -15.22 6.34
CA ILE A 188 4.27 -14.97 7.12
C ILE A 188 3.42 -13.92 6.41
N ASN A 189 2.19 -14.29 6.06
CA ASN A 189 1.24 -13.36 5.44
C ASN A 189 0.51 -12.51 6.51
N ILE A 190 1.15 -11.44 6.95
CA ILE A 190 0.60 -10.52 7.94
C ILE A 190 -0.77 -9.98 7.52
N TRP A 191 -1.00 -9.76 6.24
CA TRP A 191 -2.28 -9.24 5.76
C TRP A 191 -3.47 -10.11 6.16
N GLU A 192 -3.32 -11.42 6.16
CA GLU A 192 -4.37 -12.35 6.59
C GLU A 192 -4.59 -12.35 8.10
N MET A 193 -3.55 -12.08 8.88
CA MET A 193 -3.60 -12.04 10.33
C MET A 193 -4.21 -10.74 10.87
N LEU A 194 -4.14 -9.65 10.10
CA LEU A 194 -4.66 -8.34 10.52
C LEU A 194 -6.17 -8.35 10.74
N PRO A 195 -6.66 -7.78 11.86
CA PRO A 195 -8.09 -7.68 12.13
C PRO A 195 -8.80 -6.77 11.13
N LYS A 196 -10.10 -6.99 10.94
CA LYS A 196 -10.94 -6.01 10.25
C LYS A 196 -11.12 -4.80 11.16
N ILE A 197 -10.81 -3.61 10.67
CA ILE A 197 -11.06 -2.36 11.39
C ILE A 197 -12.58 -2.12 11.46
N ARG A 198 -13.11 -2.03 12.67
CA ARG A 198 -14.54 -1.81 12.94
C ARG A 198 -15.00 -0.38 12.65
#